data_834cacc88b2f09a135e93f0a2bc57e67
#
_entry.id   834cacc88b2f09a135e93f0a2bc57e67
#
_cell.length_a   1.000
_cell.length_b   1.000
_cell.length_c   1.000
_cell.angle_alpha   90.00
_cell.angle_beta   90.00
_cell.angle_gamma   90.00
#
_symmetry.space_group_name_H-M   'P 1'
#
loop_
_entity.id
_entity.type
_entity.pdbx_description
1 polymer ?
#
loop_
_entity_poly.entity_id
_entity_poly.type
_entity_poly.pdbx_seq_one_letter_code
_entity_poly.pdbx_strand_id
1 'polypeptide(L)'
;DDTQEQKETIREFTIDDYQKIQTQLYAIGNVANKSIVTITSVVSDTDWFNTSYEREGQGSGTIVGDTGGKLLILTERKVIKDASKINVTFIDDSVAPAELMKYDGNTGLAVLAVAKDKMEKSTLSLIKIMSMGNSSTVHKGSIVIALGSPLGTNYSILTGNITSTGNEISTQDSNY
;
A
#
# COMPACT_ATOMS: atom_id res chain seq x y z
N ASP A 1 8.20 -42.03 -45.78
CA ASP A 1 8.26 -40.62 -45.29
C ASP A 1 6.89 -40.27 -44.71
N ASP A 2 6.71 -40.57 -43.44
CA ASP A 2 5.53 -40.21 -42.69
C ASP A 2 5.82 -38.88 -41.99
N THR A 3 5.48 -37.79 -42.64
CA THR A 3 5.45 -36.47 -42.01
C THR A 3 4.13 -36.33 -41.26
N GLN A 4 4.12 -36.68 -39.98
CA GLN A 4 2.99 -36.38 -39.11
C GLN A 4 2.97 -34.86 -38.89
N GLU A 5 2.08 -34.18 -39.61
CA GLU A 5 1.65 -32.82 -39.27
C GLU A 5 1.04 -32.82 -37.86
N GLN A 6 1.77 -32.34 -36.89
CA GLN A 6 1.20 -31.99 -35.59
C GLN A 6 0.21 -30.84 -35.79
N LYS A 7 -1.08 -31.17 -35.91
CA LYS A 7 -2.16 -30.20 -35.78
C LYS A 7 -2.09 -29.58 -34.37
N GLU A 8 -1.49 -28.41 -34.23
CA GLU A 8 -1.67 -27.59 -33.02
C GLU A 8 -3.15 -27.31 -32.85
N THR A 9 -3.75 -27.96 -31.86
CA THR A 9 -5.13 -27.68 -31.46
C THR A 9 -5.12 -26.33 -30.77
N ILE A 10 -5.49 -25.26 -31.47
CA ILE A 10 -5.69 -23.94 -30.91
C ILE A 10 -6.88 -24.08 -29.95
N ARG A 11 -6.58 -24.09 -28.64
CA ARG A 11 -7.59 -24.11 -27.60
C ARG A 11 -8.21 -22.72 -27.52
N GLU A 12 -9.54 -22.63 -27.62
CA GLU A 12 -10.28 -21.41 -27.37
C GLU A 12 -10.11 -20.97 -25.92
N PHE A 13 -9.87 -19.67 -25.72
CA PHE A 13 -9.84 -19.04 -24.39
C PHE A 13 -11.26 -18.93 -23.85
N THR A 14 -11.49 -19.40 -22.64
CA THR A 14 -12.80 -19.47 -22.01
C THR A 14 -12.94 -18.53 -20.82
N ILE A 15 -14.16 -18.32 -20.35
CA ILE A 15 -14.45 -17.59 -19.09
C ILE A 15 -13.75 -18.25 -17.91
N ASP A 16 -13.67 -19.59 -17.88
CA ASP A 16 -12.96 -20.33 -16.83
C ASP A 16 -11.47 -20.02 -16.81
N ASP A 17 -10.86 -19.84 -17.96
CA ASP A 17 -9.44 -19.44 -18.07
C ASP A 17 -9.24 -18.02 -17.51
N TYR A 18 -10.16 -17.10 -17.79
CA TYR A 18 -10.15 -15.77 -17.21
C TYR A 18 -10.30 -15.80 -15.68
N GLN A 19 -11.23 -16.59 -15.16
CA GLN A 19 -11.43 -16.74 -13.72
C GLN A 19 -10.19 -17.30 -13.03
N LYS A 20 -9.49 -18.25 -13.65
CA LYS A 20 -8.21 -18.76 -13.13
C LYS A 20 -7.15 -17.68 -13.04
N ILE A 21 -7.04 -16.82 -14.05
CA ILE A 21 -6.12 -15.67 -14.04
C ILE A 21 -6.48 -14.72 -12.89
N GLN A 22 -7.75 -14.36 -12.75
CA GLN A 22 -8.20 -13.49 -11.66
C GLN A 22 -7.88 -14.10 -10.29
N THR A 23 -8.12 -15.38 -10.09
CA THR A 23 -7.80 -16.09 -8.84
C THR A 23 -6.29 -16.01 -8.53
N GLN A 24 -5.44 -16.17 -9.53
CA GLN A 24 -3.99 -16.04 -9.36
C GLN A 24 -3.57 -14.61 -9.00
N LEU A 25 -4.16 -13.60 -9.64
CA LEU A 25 -3.90 -12.19 -9.31
C LEU A 25 -4.33 -11.86 -7.88
N TYR A 26 -5.48 -12.34 -7.44
CA TYR A 26 -5.91 -12.19 -6.04
C TYR A 26 -4.97 -12.91 -5.06
N ALA A 27 -4.47 -14.09 -5.40
CA ALA A 27 -3.50 -14.79 -4.57
C ALA A 27 -2.20 -13.98 -4.40
N ILE A 28 -1.71 -13.36 -5.48
CA ILE A 28 -0.56 -12.44 -5.44
C ILE A 28 -0.87 -11.23 -4.56
N GLY A 29 -2.04 -10.61 -4.75
CA GLY A 29 -2.50 -9.48 -3.95
C GLY A 29 -2.59 -9.81 -2.45
N ASN A 30 -3.10 -10.97 -2.07
CA ASN A 30 -3.17 -11.41 -0.68
C ASN A 30 -1.78 -11.57 -0.05
N VAL A 31 -0.80 -12.04 -0.79
CA VAL A 31 0.60 -12.10 -0.31
C VAL A 31 1.17 -10.70 -0.15
N ALA A 32 0.92 -9.81 -1.10
CA ALA A 32 1.40 -8.43 -1.07
C ALA A 32 0.72 -7.58 0.02
N ASN A 33 -0.54 -7.88 0.38
CA ASN A 33 -1.24 -7.23 1.48
C ASN A 33 -0.53 -7.36 2.84
N LYS A 34 0.34 -8.35 3.02
CA LYS A 34 1.20 -8.44 4.21
C LYS A 34 2.19 -7.28 4.35
N SER A 35 2.37 -6.50 3.30
CA SER A 35 3.18 -5.27 3.30
C SER A 35 2.33 -4.00 3.42
N ILE A 36 1.00 -4.11 3.41
CA ILE A 36 0.08 -2.99 3.52
C ILE A 36 -0.35 -2.83 4.97
N VAL A 37 -0.45 -1.59 5.40
CA VAL A 37 -0.89 -1.22 6.75
C VAL A 37 -1.95 -0.12 6.66
N THR A 38 -2.76 -0.01 7.69
CA THR A 38 -3.64 1.14 7.91
C THR A 38 -2.95 2.11 8.83
N ILE A 39 -2.99 3.38 8.49
CA ILE A 39 -2.46 4.47 9.32
C ILE A 39 -3.66 5.25 9.85
N THR A 40 -3.69 5.46 11.15
CA THR A 40 -4.62 6.36 11.82
C THR A 40 -3.83 7.45 12.52
N SER A 41 -4.30 8.68 12.40
CA SER A 41 -3.70 9.84 13.02
C SER A 41 -4.73 10.61 13.83
N VAL A 42 -4.30 11.17 14.94
CA VAL A 42 -5.13 12.04 15.78
C VAL A 42 -4.51 13.43 15.76
N VAL A 43 -5.30 14.42 15.39
CA VAL A 43 -4.94 15.84 15.49
C VAL A 43 -5.73 16.42 16.66
N SER A 44 -5.03 16.82 17.72
CA SER A 44 -5.62 17.53 18.83
C SER A 44 -5.53 19.01 18.57
N ASP A 45 -6.67 19.68 18.52
CA ASP A 45 -6.78 21.12 18.27
C ASP A 45 -7.65 21.77 19.34
N THR A 46 -7.56 23.10 19.46
CA THR A 46 -8.34 23.86 20.41
C THR A 46 -9.06 24.96 19.66
N ASP A 47 -10.38 25.03 19.81
CA ASP A 47 -11.17 26.07 19.18
C ASP A 47 -10.97 27.45 19.84
N TRP A 48 -11.56 28.48 19.23
CA TRP A 48 -11.54 29.87 19.76
C TRP A 48 -12.08 29.99 21.21
N PHE A 49 -12.92 29.06 21.62
CA PHE A 49 -13.51 29.01 22.98
C PHE A 49 -12.69 28.17 23.95
N ASN A 50 -11.47 27.76 23.57
CA ASN A 50 -10.57 26.92 24.35
C ASN A 50 -11.14 25.52 24.63
N THR A 51 -12.02 25.03 23.74
CA THR A 51 -12.56 23.68 23.78
C THR A 51 -11.67 22.78 22.92
N SER A 52 -11.11 21.73 23.52
CA SER A 52 -10.30 20.74 22.80
C SER A 52 -11.20 19.82 21.98
N TYR A 53 -10.83 19.60 20.73
CA TYR A 53 -11.46 18.59 19.88
C TYR A 53 -10.39 17.76 19.15
N GLU A 54 -10.75 16.54 18.82
CA GLU A 54 -9.88 15.62 18.09
C GLU A 54 -10.46 15.35 16.71
N ARG A 55 -9.59 15.35 15.71
CA ARG A 55 -9.90 14.90 14.35
C ARG A 55 -9.05 13.68 14.06
N GLU A 56 -9.67 12.67 13.46
CA GLU A 56 -8.99 11.48 13.04
C GLU A 56 -8.74 11.52 11.53
N GLY A 57 -7.51 11.23 11.15
CA GLY A 57 -7.11 10.94 9.77
C GLY A 57 -6.91 9.44 9.59
N GLN A 58 -7.23 8.93 8.41
CA GLN A 58 -7.02 7.54 8.08
C GLN A 58 -6.52 7.38 6.65
N GLY A 59 -5.64 6.43 6.44
CA GLY A 59 -5.09 6.13 5.13
C GLY A 59 -4.31 4.83 5.12
N SER A 60 -3.82 4.48 3.95
CA SER A 60 -2.99 3.30 3.75
C SER A 60 -1.51 3.66 3.83
N GLY A 61 -0.70 2.71 4.24
CA GLY A 61 0.75 2.76 4.17
C GLY A 61 1.33 1.45 3.64
N THR A 62 2.58 1.51 3.24
CA THR A 62 3.33 0.36 2.72
C THR A 62 4.63 0.20 3.50
N ILE A 63 4.89 -1.00 4.00
CA ILE A 63 6.16 -1.34 4.66
C ILE A 63 7.23 -1.43 3.57
N VAL A 64 8.18 -0.49 3.57
CA VAL A 64 9.19 -0.36 2.51
C VAL A 64 10.62 -0.63 2.99
N GLY A 65 10.84 -0.81 4.29
CA GLY A 65 12.18 -1.07 4.81
C GLY A 65 12.20 -1.57 6.23
N ASP A 66 13.34 -2.13 6.61
CA ASP A 66 13.70 -2.57 7.97
C ASP A 66 15.13 -2.13 8.26
N THR A 67 15.31 -1.37 9.31
CA THR A 67 16.63 -0.89 9.75
C THR A 67 17.25 -1.80 10.84
N GLY A 68 16.67 -2.97 11.09
CA GLY A 68 17.00 -3.86 12.20
C GLY A 68 16.21 -3.57 13.48
N GLY A 69 16.06 -2.31 13.87
CA GLY A 69 15.27 -1.90 15.04
C GLY A 69 13.92 -1.25 14.74
N LYS A 70 13.74 -0.74 13.54
CA LYS A 70 12.52 -0.03 13.12
C LYS A 70 12.07 -0.50 11.74
N LEU A 71 10.77 -0.63 11.55
CA LEU A 71 10.15 -0.73 10.23
C LEU A 71 9.92 0.67 9.66
N LEU A 72 10.16 0.83 8.35
CA LEU A 72 9.88 2.05 7.63
C LEU A 72 8.61 1.88 6.80
N ILE A 73 7.70 2.84 6.93
CA ILE A 73 6.40 2.81 6.29
C ILE A 73 6.23 4.06 5.44
N LEU A 74 5.95 3.88 4.17
CA LEU A 74 5.65 4.95 3.23
C LEU A 74 4.15 5.22 3.23
N THR A 75 3.76 6.49 3.31
CA THR A 75 2.36 6.95 3.26
C THR A 75 2.25 8.32 2.63
N GLU A 76 1.03 8.83 2.47
CA GLU A 76 0.78 10.20 2.07
C GLU A 76 0.87 11.15 3.29
N ARG A 77 1.57 12.27 3.11
CA ARG A 77 1.72 13.29 4.16
C ARG A 77 0.38 13.80 4.69
N LYS A 78 -0.63 13.97 3.80
CA LYS A 78 -1.96 14.47 4.21
C LYS A 78 -2.64 13.62 5.30
N VAL A 79 -2.32 12.31 5.37
CA VAL A 79 -2.90 11.39 6.35
C VAL A 79 -2.41 11.73 7.76
N ILE A 80 -1.17 12.25 7.88
CA ILE A 80 -0.49 12.45 9.17
C ILE A 80 -0.19 13.91 9.47
N LYS A 81 -0.70 14.82 8.63
CA LYS A 81 -0.44 16.24 8.80
C LYS A 81 -1.00 16.75 10.14
N ASP A 82 -0.16 17.48 10.87
CA ASP A 82 -0.47 18.06 12.18
C ASP A 82 -0.89 17.04 13.27
N ALA A 83 -0.58 15.75 13.03
CA ALA A 83 -0.94 14.69 13.95
C ALA A 83 -0.13 14.77 15.25
N SER A 84 -0.82 14.76 16.38
CA SER A 84 -0.24 14.60 17.70
C SER A 84 0.07 13.12 18.03
N LYS A 85 -0.64 12.20 17.38
CA LYS A 85 -0.47 10.76 17.54
C LYS A 85 -0.68 10.03 16.21
N ILE A 86 0.19 9.08 15.92
CA ILE A 86 0.12 8.23 14.73
C ILE A 86 0.17 6.78 15.18
N ASN A 87 -0.78 5.98 14.72
CA ASN A 87 -0.80 4.54 14.93
C ASN A 87 -0.79 3.82 13.59
N VAL A 88 -0.20 2.63 13.58
CA VAL A 88 -0.15 1.73 12.43
C VAL A 88 -0.83 0.43 12.83
N THR A 89 -1.84 0.03 12.06
CA THR A 89 -2.53 -1.24 12.20
C THR A 89 -2.03 -2.19 11.12
N PHE A 90 -1.56 -3.34 11.53
CA PHE A 90 -1.03 -4.40 10.66
C PHE A 90 -2.13 -5.37 10.21
N ILE A 91 -1.77 -6.29 9.32
CA ILE A 91 -2.72 -7.24 8.70
C ILE A 91 -3.39 -8.19 9.70
N ASP A 92 -2.82 -8.37 10.87
CA ASP A 92 -3.36 -9.18 11.99
C ASP A 92 -4.12 -8.34 13.03
N ASP A 93 -4.49 -7.11 12.65
CA ASP A 93 -5.16 -6.12 13.48
C ASP A 93 -4.34 -5.63 14.70
N SER A 94 -3.10 -6.04 14.83
CA SER A 94 -2.20 -5.49 15.85
C SER A 94 -1.87 -4.03 15.56
N VAL A 95 -1.76 -3.23 16.61
CA VAL A 95 -1.55 -1.79 16.52
C VAL A 95 -0.23 -1.42 17.20
N ALA A 96 0.58 -0.61 16.53
CA ALA A 96 1.79 -0.04 17.11
C ALA A 96 1.86 1.47 16.87
N PRO A 97 2.45 2.24 17.81
CA PRO A 97 2.69 3.66 17.61
C PRO A 97 3.78 3.88 16.55
N ALA A 98 3.63 4.93 15.77
CA ALA A 98 4.58 5.35 14.77
C ALA A 98 5.03 6.78 14.96
N GLU A 99 6.23 7.08 14.49
CA GLU A 99 6.84 8.40 14.49
C GLU A 99 7.10 8.86 13.06
N LEU A 100 6.86 10.15 12.79
CA LEU A 100 7.26 10.74 11.51
C LEU A 100 8.78 10.84 11.43
N MET A 101 9.39 10.19 10.44
CA MET A 101 10.82 10.28 10.19
C MET A 101 11.17 11.43 9.26
N LYS A 102 10.48 11.49 8.13
CA LYS A 102 10.72 12.49 7.09
C LYS A 102 9.51 12.59 6.17
N TYR A 103 9.35 13.74 5.53
CA TYR A 103 8.41 13.92 4.41
C TYR A 103 9.04 14.74 3.30
N ASP A 104 8.44 14.63 2.12
CA ASP A 104 8.74 15.45 0.96
C ASP A 104 7.51 16.29 0.60
N GLY A 105 7.64 17.61 0.69
CA GLY A 105 6.56 18.54 0.38
C GLY A 105 6.20 18.60 -1.12
N ASN A 106 7.13 18.23 -2.01
CA ASN A 106 6.88 18.27 -3.45
C ASN A 106 6.06 17.07 -3.93
N THR A 107 6.32 15.89 -3.38
CA THR A 107 5.61 14.65 -3.75
C THR A 107 4.43 14.34 -2.84
N GLY A 108 4.34 14.98 -1.68
CA GLY A 108 3.32 14.65 -0.68
C GLY A 108 3.53 13.30 0.00
N LEU A 109 4.72 12.73 -0.09
CA LEU A 109 5.07 11.46 0.56
C LEU A 109 5.67 11.69 1.94
N ALA A 110 5.42 10.74 2.84
CA ALA A 110 6.00 10.72 4.18
C ALA A 110 6.47 9.32 4.54
N VAL A 111 7.52 9.24 5.34
CA VAL A 111 8.06 8.00 5.89
C VAL A 111 7.85 8.01 7.39
N LEU A 112 7.19 6.98 7.90
CA LEU A 112 7.00 6.72 9.31
C LEU A 112 7.95 5.61 9.76
N ALA A 113 8.27 5.62 11.05
CA ALA A 113 9.00 4.54 11.70
C ALA A 113 8.16 3.91 12.80
N VAL A 114 8.11 2.59 12.83
CA VAL A 114 7.54 1.79 13.92
C VAL A 114 8.69 1.03 14.59
N ALA A 115 8.86 1.21 15.89
CA ALA A 115 9.86 0.48 16.66
C ALA A 115 9.44 -0.99 16.82
N LYS A 116 10.33 -1.92 16.45
CA LYS A 116 10.02 -3.37 16.45
C LYS A 116 9.83 -3.94 17.85
N ASP A 117 10.41 -3.30 18.86
CA ASP A 117 10.22 -3.66 20.28
C ASP A 117 8.80 -3.32 20.80
N LYS A 118 8.06 -2.51 20.08
CA LYS A 118 6.63 -2.19 20.34
C LYS A 118 5.66 -3.09 19.59
N MET A 119 6.17 -4.09 18.86
CA MET A 119 5.39 -5.00 18.04
C MET A 119 5.42 -6.41 18.61
N GLU A 120 4.34 -7.16 18.35
CA GLU A 120 4.28 -8.57 18.69
C GLU A 120 5.18 -9.40 17.76
N LYS A 121 5.79 -10.46 18.29
CA LYS A 121 6.63 -11.38 17.48
C LYS A 121 5.82 -12.08 16.39
N SER A 122 4.57 -12.38 16.65
CA SER A 122 3.63 -12.93 15.67
C SER A 122 3.45 -12.02 14.48
N THR A 123 3.22 -10.74 14.72
CA THR A 123 3.10 -9.70 13.69
C THR A 123 4.38 -9.59 12.87
N LEU A 124 5.54 -9.53 13.53
CA LEU A 124 6.84 -9.45 12.85
C LEU A 124 7.12 -10.64 11.94
N SER A 125 6.61 -11.83 12.28
CA SER A 125 6.74 -13.03 11.44
C SER A 125 5.78 -13.05 10.26
N LEU A 126 4.66 -12.33 10.34
CA LEU A 126 3.60 -12.33 9.34
C LEU A 126 3.80 -11.30 8.25
N ILE A 127 4.25 -10.09 8.61
CA ILE A 127 4.43 -8.97 7.69
C ILE A 127 5.54 -9.21 6.67
N LYS A 128 5.50 -8.48 5.58
CA LYS A 128 6.54 -8.47 4.55
C LYS A 128 6.96 -7.04 4.21
N ILE A 129 8.21 -6.88 3.80
CA ILE A 129 8.69 -5.64 3.22
C ILE A 129 8.38 -5.68 1.72
N MET A 130 7.74 -4.62 1.21
CA MET A 130 7.42 -4.50 -0.20
C MET A 130 8.69 -4.34 -1.01
N SER A 131 8.83 -5.14 -2.07
CA SER A 131 9.90 -4.97 -3.03
C SER A 131 9.62 -3.76 -3.91
N MET A 132 10.58 -2.85 -4.01
CA MET A 132 10.46 -1.66 -4.86
C MET A 132 10.69 -2.04 -6.32
N GLY A 133 9.77 -1.60 -7.18
CA GLY A 133 9.88 -1.78 -8.63
C GLY A 133 10.62 -0.62 -9.30
N ASN A 134 10.65 -0.67 -10.64
CA ASN A 134 11.20 0.39 -11.48
C ASN A 134 10.13 0.89 -12.45
N SER A 135 9.71 2.14 -12.30
CA SER A 135 8.67 2.75 -13.13
C SER A 135 9.06 2.85 -14.62
N SER A 136 10.37 2.88 -14.93
CA SER A 136 10.84 2.93 -16.32
C SER A 136 10.61 1.61 -17.11
N THR A 137 10.32 0.52 -16.41
CA THR A 137 10.01 -0.78 -17.03
C THR A 137 8.51 -1.03 -17.21
N VAL A 138 7.68 -0.07 -16.78
CA VAL A 138 6.22 -0.17 -16.90
C VAL A 138 5.79 0.19 -18.31
N HIS A 139 4.96 -0.65 -18.93
CA HIS A 139 4.45 -0.47 -20.28
C HIS A 139 2.93 -0.43 -20.31
N LYS A 140 2.37 0.23 -21.35
CA LYS A 140 0.93 0.15 -21.62
C LYS A 140 0.51 -1.30 -21.82
N GLY A 141 -0.63 -1.69 -21.24
CA GLY A 141 -1.12 -3.06 -21.26
C GLY A 141 -0.58 -3.95 -20.13
N SER A 142 0.47 -3.54 -19.39
CA SER A 142 0.95 -4.30 -18.24
C SER A 142 -0.15 -4.47 -17.21
N ILE A 143 -0.31 -5.71 -16.71
CA ILE A 143 -1.24 -6.01 -15.62
C ILE A 143 -0.71 -5.39 -14.33
N VAL A 144 -1.60 -4.79 -13.55
CA VAL A 144 -1.30 -4.21 -12.25
C VAL A 144 -2.33 -4.66 -11.22
N ILE A 145 -1.87 -4.70 -9.97
CA ILE A 145 -2.70 -4.94 -8.80
C ILE A 145 -2.58 -3.71 -7.90
N ALA A 146 -3.69 -3.04 -7.66
CA ALA A 146 -3.76 -1.95 -6.70
C ALA A 146 -4.19 -2.50 -5.34
N LEU A 147 -3.43 -2.15 -4.32
CA LEU A 147 -3.64 -2.58 -2.94
C LEU A 147 -3.86 -1.37 -2.03
N GLY A 148 -4.68 -1.53 -1.01
CA GLY A 148 -4.89 -0.50 -0.01
C GLY A 148 -5.81 -0.94 1.10
N SER A 149 -5.80 -0.16 2.19
CA SER A 149 -6.71 -0.30 3.33
C SER A 149 -7.31 1.08 3.68
N PRO A 150 -8.04 1.71 2.74
CA PRO A 150 -8.46 3.10 2.89
C PRO A 150 -9.47 3.32 4.02
N LEU A 151 -10.20 2.29 4.40
CA LEU A 151 -11.23 2.34 5.47
C LEU A 151 -10.82 1.55 6.72
N GLY A 152 -9.56 1.13 6.81
CA GLY A 152 -8.96 0.61 8.04
C GLY A 152 -9.17 -0.86 8.37
N THR A 153 -10.15 -1.52 7.78
CA THR A 153 -10.49 -2.90 8.14
C THR A 153 -10.51 -3.88 6.97
N ASN A 154 -10.52 -3.37 5.74
CA ASN A 154 -10.65 -4.20 4.56
C ASN A 154 -9.51 -3.93 3.58
N TYR A 155 -8.62 -4.89 3.46
CA TYR A 155 -7.58 -4.88 2.46
C TYR A 155 -8.21 -5.09 1.07
N SER A 156 -8.23 -4.01 0.28
CA SER A 156 -8.80 -4.03 -1.07
C SER A 156 -7.77 -4.50 -2.08
N ILE A 157 -8.21 -5.33 -3.02
CA ILE A 157 -7.42 -5.80 -4.15
C ILE A 157 -8.20 -5.45 -5.41
N LEU A 158 -7.61 -4.60 -6.25
CA LEU A 158 -8.13 -4.26 -7.57
C LEU A 158 -7.12 -4.70 -8.62
N THR A 159 -7.60 -5.32 -9.68
CA THR A 159 -6.78 -5.70 -10.84
C THR A 159 -7.11 -4.80 -12.02
N GLY A 160 -6.12 -4.49 -12.82
CA GLY A 160 -6.29 -3.66 -13.99
C GLY A 160 -5.06 -3.67 -14.89
N ASN A 161 -5.03 -2.74 -15.83
CA ASN A 161 -3.94 -2.59 -16.77
C ASN A 161 -3.47 -1.14 -16.83
N ILE A 162 -2.20 -0.94 -17.11
CA ILE A 162 -1.65 0.38 -17.42
C ILE A 162 -2.20 0.83 -18.78
N THR A 163 -2.94 1.92 -18.79
CA THR A 163 -3.53 2.48 -20.00
C THR A 163 -2.70 3.61 -20.61
N SER A 164 -1.91 4.29 -19.77
CA SER A 164 -1.08 5.43 -20.18
C SER A 164 0.17 5.52 -19.31
N THR A 165 1.26 6.04 -19.86
CA THR A 165 2.52 6.32 -19.18
C THR A 165 3.00 7.73 -19.54
N GLY A 166 3.79 8.35 -18.65
CA GLY A 166 4.34 9.68 -18.90
C GLY A 166 3.36 10.84 -18.68
N ASN A 167 2.23 10.60 -18.00
CA ASN A 167 1.32 11.66 -17.62
C ASN A 167 1.87 12.46 -16.44
N GLU A 168 1.83 13.78 -16.56
CA GLU A 168 2.12 14.68 -15.43
C GLU A 168 0.85 14.84 -14.59
N ILE A 169 1.00 14.67 -13.28
CA ILE A 169 -0.06 14.90 -12.30
C ILE A 169 0.37 16.06 -11.42
N SER A 170 -0.42 17.13 -11.41
CA SER A 170 -0.21 18.22 -10.46
C SER A 170 -0.60 17.75 -9.06
N THR A 171 0.37 17.67 -8.17
CA THR A 171 0.13 17.41 -6.75
C THR A 171 -0.16 18.75 -6.08
N GLN A 172 -1.36 18.89 -5.46
CA GLN A 172 -1.75 20.12 -4.75
C GLN A 172 -1.23 20.15 -3.30
N ASP A 173 -0.04 19.69 -3.04
CA ASP A 173 0.61 19.87 -1.74
C ASP A 173 1.45 21.16 -1.67
N SER A 174 1.30 22.04 -2.66
CA SER A 174 2.06 23.27 -2.80
C SER A 174 1.73 24.39 -1.78
N ASN A 175 0.98 24.10 -0.74
CA ASN A 175 0.65 25.06 0.33
C ASN A 175 1.24 24.66 1.68
N TYR A 176 2.46 24.13 1.69
CA TYR A 176 3.15 23.79 2.94
C TYR A 176 4.56 24.37 2.97
#